data_da24ad8856389f3b51f876280071dc2d
#
_entry.id   da24ad8856389f3b51f876280071dc2d
#
_cell.length_a   1.000
_cell.length_b   1.000
_cell.length_c   1.000
_cell.angle_alpha   90.00
_cell.angle_beta   90.00
_cell.angle_gamma   90.00
#
_symmetry.space_group_name_H-M   'P 1'
#
loop_
_entity.id
_entity.type
_entity.pdbx_description
1 polymer ?
#
loop_
_entity_poly.entity_id
_entity_poly.type
_entity_poly.pdbx_seq_one_letter_code
_entity_poly.pdbx_strand_id
1 'polypeptide(L)'
;MSRVAKNPISFGDAEITLDGDTLVIKGSKVVLNFKLAKRVNIERRDKALQVSPADDSTEADALAGTTRANLANAIVGVVQGFKKVLQLVGVGYRANVQGKKINLTLGFSHPVVYDIPEGISIATTTPTEIVIQGADRQLVGQVAAEIRRYRPPEPYKGKGVRYADERIKLKETKKK
;
A
#
# COMPACT_ATOMS: atom_id res chain seq x y z
N MET A 1 -18.77 -7.91 -19.65
CA MET A 1 -18.52 -6.82 -18.66
C MET A 1 -18.17 -7.41 -17.29
N SER A 2 -17.05 -6.99 -16.71
CA SER A 2 -16.55 -7.44 -15.39
C SER A 2 -17.57 -7.17 -14.27
N ARG A 3 -17.83 -8.15 -13.40
CA ARG A 3 -18.71 -7.96 -12.22
C ARG A 3 -18.19 -6.86 -11.28
N VAL A 4 -16.87 -6.70 -11.20
CA VAL A 4 -16.23 -5.66 -10.38
C VAL A 4 -16.50 -4.28 -10.96
N ALA A 5 -16.38 -4.09 -12.28
CA ALA A 5 -16.60 -2.79 -12.94
C ALA A 5 -18.05 -2.29 -12.79
N LYS A 6 -19.03 -3.20 -12.68
CA LYS A 6 -20.46 -2.85 -12.51
C LYS A 6 -20.78 -2.19 -11.16
N ASN A 7 -19.97 -2.41 -10.14
CA ASN A 7 -20.26 -1.87 -8.80
C ASN A 7 -19.85 -0.39 -8.73
N PRO A 8 -20.75 0.53 -8.44
CA PRO A 8 -20.41 1.94 -8.27
C PRO A 8 -19.43 2.13 -7.10
N ILE A 9 -18.64 3.18 -7.15
CA ILE A 9 -17.69 3.56 -6.12
C ILE A 9 -18.22 4.81 -5.43
N SER A 10 -18.61 4.70 -4.17
CA SER A 10 -18.92 5.87 -3.35
C SER A 10 -17.63 6.59 -2.97
N PHE A 11 -17.58 7.90 -3.11
CA PHE A 11 -16.41 8.70 -2.76
C PHE A 11 -16.58 9.52 -1.47
N GLY A 12 -17.75 9.41 -0.78
CA GLY A 12 -17.97 10.02 0.53
C GLY A 12 -17.60 11.51 0.57
N ASP A 13 -16.62 11.85 1.42
CA ASP A 13 -16.16 13.22 1.64
C ASP A 13 -14.99 13.63 0.72
N ALA A 14 -14.60 12.80 -0.24
CA ALA A 14 -13.56 13.16 -1.19
C ALA A 14 -14.12 14.05 -2.30
N GLU A 15 -13.39 15.10 -2.66
CA GLU A 15 -13.64 15.88 -3.86
C GLU A 15 -12.95 15.23 -5.06
N ILE A 16 -13.71 15.05 -6.15
CA ILE A 16 -13.19 14.43 -7.36
C ILE A 16 -13.36 15.40 -8.52
N THR A 17 -12.25 15.73 -9.16
CA THR A 17 -12.20 16.58 -10.35
C THR A 17 -11.60 15.79 -11.50
N LEU A 18 -12.24 15.81 -12.67
CA LEU A 18 -11.74 15.22 -13.90
C LEU A 18 -10.98 16.30 -14.67
N ASP A 19 -9.69 16.08 -14.93
CA ASP A 19 -8.86 16.97 -15.73
C ASP A 19 -8.25 16.15 -16.90
N GLY A 20 -8.96 16.16 -18.02
CA GLY A 20 -8.64 15.33 -19.18
C GLY A 20 -8.59 13.84 -18.84
N ASP A 21 -7.42 13.21 -19.04
CA ASP A 21 -7.18 11.80 -18.75
C ASP A 21 -6.77 11.54 -17.28
N THR A 22 -6.72 12.57 -16.44
CA THR A 22 -6.30 12.46 -15.04
C THR A 22 -7.45 12.80 -14.11
N LEU A 23 -7.69 11.93 -13.14
CA LEU A 23 -8.66 12.13 -12.09
C LEU A 23 -7.93 12.60 -10.84
N VAL A 24 -8.23 13.82 -10.42
CA VAL A 24 -7.68 14.42 -9.20
C VAL A 24 -8.62 14.11 -8.05
N ILE A 25 -8.11 13.34 -7.08
CA ILE A 25 -8.87 12.93 -5.89
C ILE A 25 -8.31 13.73 -4.71
N LYS A 26 -9.14 14.60 -4.16
CA LYS A 26 -8.79 15.49 -3.06
C LYS A 26 -9.47 15.01 -1.77
N GLY A 27 -8.71 14.77 -0.73
CA GLY A 27 -9.24 14.55 0.61
C GLY A 27 -8.86 15.68 1.55
N SER A 28 -9.08 15.48 2.84
CA SER A 28 -8.80 16.49 3.86
C SER A 28 -7.33 16.86 3.99
N LYS A 29 -6.40 15.94 3.68
CA LYS A 29 -4.95 16.11 3.91
C LYS A 29 -4.09 15.80 2.70
N VAL A 30 -4.59 15.03 1.75
CA VAL A 30 -3.80 14.48 0.65
C VAL A 30 -4.54 14.63 -0.67
N VAL A 31 -3.81 14.90 -1.74
CA VAL A 31 -4.30 14.93 -3.11
C VAL A 31 -3.58 13.82 -3.88
N LEU A 32 -4.33 12.96 -4.56
CA LEU A 32 -3.79 11.94 -5.45
C LEU A 32 -4.24 12.21 -6.88
N ASN A 33 -3.30 12.09 -7.81
CA ASN A 33 -3.56 12.15 -9.23
C ASN A 33 -3.63 10.73 -9.78
N PHE A 34 -4.78 10.33 -10.27
CA PHE A 34 -5.03 9.01 -10.83
C PHE A 34 -5.16 9.11 -12.34
N LYS A 35 -4.24 8.48 -13.07
CA LYS A 35 -4.27 8.45 -14.53
C LYS A 35 -5.22 7.37 -15.03
N LEU A 36 -6.15 7.76 -15.88
CA LEU A 36 -7.14 6.85 -16.46
C LEU A 36 -6.52 6.02 -17.58
N ALA A 37 -6.99 4.78 -17.71
CA ALA A 37 -6.65 3.94 -18.87
C ALA A 37 -7.45 4.42 -20.09
N LYS A 38 -6.81 4.47 -21.26
CA LYS A 38 -7.38 5.02 -22.52
C LYS A 38 -8.66 4.35 -23.03
N ARG A 39 -8.99 3.13 -22.56
CA ARG A 39 -10.16 2.35 -22.97
C ARG A 39 -11.20 2.23 -21.85
N VAL A 40 -11.26 3.21 -20.95
CA VAL A 40 -12.18 3.19 -19.82
C VAL A 40 -12.90 4.52 -19.71
N ASN A 41 -14.22 4.47 -19.61
CA ASN A 41 -15.06 5.63 -19.37
C ASN A 41 -15.44 5.71 -17.89
N ILE A 42 -15.48 6.93 -17.35
CA ILE A 42 -15.95 7.20 -15.99
C ILE A 42 -17.12 8.18 -16.04
N GLU A 43 -18.21 7.78 -15.44
CA GLU A 43 -19.38 8.63 -15.25
C GLU A 43 -19.54 8.97 -13.77
N ARG A 44 -19.77 10.24 -13.49
CA ARG A 44 -20.12 10.68 -12.13
C ARG A 44 -21.63 10.65 -11.99
N ARG A 45 -22.15 9.93 -10.99
CA ARG A 45 -23.55 9.85 -10.61
C ARG A 45 -23.70 10.28 -9.17
N ASP A 46 -24.23 11.46 -8.93
CA ASP A 46 -24.38 12.05 -7.59
C ASP A 46 -23.14 11.92 -6.71
N LYS A 47 -23.15 10.97 -5.76
CA LYS A 47 -22.04 10.67 -4.83
C LYS A 47 -21.28 9.38 -5.17
N ALA A 48 -21.42 8.89 -6.40
CA ALA A 48 -20.75 7.67 -6.85
C ALA A 48 -20.11 7.86 -8.22
N LEU A 49 -19.03 7.11 -8.47
CA LEU A 49 -18.39 6.96 -9.78
C LEU A 49 -18.76 5.61 -10.37
N GLN A 50 -19.18 5.62 -11.61
CA GLN A 50 -19.40 4.41 -12.39
C GLN A 50 -18.29 4.27 -13.43
N VAL A 51 -17.62 3.12 -13.43
CA VAL A 51 -16.58 2.79 -14.41
C VAL A 51 -17.18 1.85 -15.45
N SER A 52 -16.95 2.14 -16.72
CA SER A 52 -17.42 1.30 -17.84
C SER A 52 -16.31 1.14 -18.90
N PRO A 53 -16.27 0.01 -19.61
CA PRO A 53 -15.37 -0.13 -20.75
C PRO A 53 -15.79 0.81 -21.88
N ALA A 54 -14.83 1.33 -22.64
CA ALA A 54 -15.11 2.22 -23.78
C ALA A 54 -15.53 1.43 -25.02
N ASP A 55 -15.14 0.17 -25.12
CA ASP A 55 -15.48 -0.75 -26.22
C ASP A 55 -15.82 -2.14 -25.66
N ASP A 56 -16.38 -3.03 -26.48
CA ASP A 56 -16.77 -4.40 -26.10
C ASP A 56 -15.62 -5.41 -26.12
N SER A 57 -14.36 -4.95 -26.17
CA SER A 57 -13.20 -5.83 -26.14
C SER A 57 -12.97 -6.43 -24.75
N THR A 58 -12.41 -7.66 -24.72
CA THR A 58 -12.02 -8.33 -23.47
C THR A 58 -10.95 -7.54 -22.70
N GLU A 59 -10.11 -6.79 -23.41
CA GLU A 59 -9.09 -5.92 -22.83
C GLU A 59 -9.72 -4.72 -22.09
N ALA A 60 -10.70 -4.05 -22.72
CA ALA A 60 -11.42 -2.94 -22.10
C ALA A 60 -12.17 -3.38 -20.84
N ASP A 61 -12.80 -4.57 -20.87
CA ASP A 61 -13.43 -5.17 -19.70
C ASP A 61 -12.46 -5.44 -18.54
N ALA A 62 -11.28 -5.97 -18.85
CA ALA A 62 -10.23 -6.24 -17.87
C ALA A 62 -9.70 -4.92 -17.28
N LEU A 63 -9.43 -3.91 -18.13
CA LEU A 63 -8.98 -2.59 -17.72
C LEU A 63 -10.03 -1.86 -16.87
N ALA A 64 -11.31 -1.93 -17.22
CA ALA A 64 -12.39 -1.33 -16.44
C ALA A 64 -12.45 -1.91 -15.02
N GLY A 65 -12.32 -3.23 -14.87
CA GLY A 65 -12.27 -3.89 -13.57
C GLY A 65 -11.06 -3.46 -12.73
N THR A 66 -9.87 -3.40 -13.35
CA THR A 66 -8.63 -2.98 -12.70
C THR A 66 -8.68 -1.50 -12.31
N THR A 67 -9.11 -0.64 -13.23
CA THR A 67 -9.26 0.81 -12.99
C THR A 67 -10.24 1.08 -11.86
N ARG A 68 -11.37 0.38 -11.84
CA ARG A 68 -12.36 0.48 -10.75
C ARG A 68 -11.75 0.11 -9.40
N ALA A 69 -11.02 -0.99 -9.31
CA ALA A 69 -10.40 -1.43 -8.07
C ALA A 69 -9.32 -0.45 -7.57
N ASN A 70 -8.48 0.04 -8.48
CA ASN A 70 -7.44 1.01 -8.16
C ASN A 70 -8.03 2.36 -7.74
N LEU A 71 -9.08 2.81 -8.43
CA LEU A 71 -9.79 4.05 -8.10
C LEU A 71 -10.45 3.96 -6.72
N ALA A 72 -11.10 2.84 -6.41
CA ALA A 72 -11.66 2.61 -5.07
C ALA A 72 -10.58 2.64 -3.98
N ASN A 73 -9.42 2.02 -4.22
CA ASN A 73 -8.28 2.10 -3.30
C ASN A 73 -7.78 3.54 -3.16
N ALA A 74 -7.66 4.31 -4.24
CA ALA A 74 -7.22 5.70 -4.18
C ALA A 74 -8.17 6.57 -3.35
N ILE A 75 -9.49 6.40 -3.50
CA ILE A 75 -10.49 7.12 -2.70
C ILE A 75 -10.37 6.75 -1.22
N VAL A 76 -10.32 5.46 -0.89
CA VAL A 76 -10.13 5.01 0.51
C VAL A 76 -8.82 5.54 1.08
N GLY A 77 -7.76 5.54 0.27
CA GLY A 77 -6.45 6.02 0.70
C GLY A 77 -6.41 7.51 1.00
N VAL A 78 -7.15 8.31 0.24
CA VAL A 78 -7.22 9.77 0.45
C VAL A 78 -8.10 10.13 1.66
N VAL A 79 -9.16 9.35 1.92
CA VAL A 79 -10.09 9.59 3.04
C VAL A 79 -9.56 9.02 4.36
N GLN A 80 -9.14 7.75 4.36
CA GLN A 80 -8.76 7.02 5.57
C GLN A 80 -7.25 6.80 5.71
N GLY A 81 -6.53 6.73 4.57
CA GLY A 81 -5.15 6.29 4.52
C GLY A 81 -5.00 4.78 4.64
N PHE A 82 -3.81 4.29 4.27
CA PHE A 82 -3.42 2.89 4.47
C PHE A 82 -2.32 2.80 5.52
N LYS A 83 -2.37 1.75 6.32
CA LYS A 83 -1.39 1.45 7.36
C LYS A 83 -0.90 0.01 7.21
N LYS A 84 0.42 -0.18 7.27
CA LYS A 84 1.07 -1.49 7.43
C LYS A 84 2.02 -1.43 8.61
N VAL A 85 2.01 -2.50 9.40
CA VAL A 85 2.84 -2.61 10.60
C VAL A 85 3.80 -3.77 10.40
N LEU A 86 5.10 -3.51 10.60
CA LEU A 86 6.16 -4.50 10.62
C LEU A 86 6.71 -4.68 12.02
N GLN A 87 7.02 -5.91 12.39
CA GLN A 87 7.64 -6.29 13.65
C GLN A 87 9.05 -6.82 13.40
N LEU A 88 10.00 -6.34 14.19
CA LEU A 88 11.37 -6.81 14.20
C LEU A 88 11.53 -7.86 15.30
N VAL A 89 11.83 -9.09 14.93
CA VAL A 89 12.03 -10.20 15.88
C VAL A 89 13.48 -10.64 15.82
N GLY A 90 14.21 -10.45 16.90
CA GLY A 90 15.60 -10.83 17.04
C GLY A 90 16.32 -10.04 18.11
N VAL A 91 17.32 -10.64 18.75
CA VAL A 91 18.14 -9.96 19.78
C VAL A 91 18.92 -8.84 19.12
N GLY A 92 18.80 -7.61 19.64
CA GLY A 92 19.49 -6.44 19.13
C GLY A 92 18.87 -5.83 17.85
N TYR A 93 17.75 -6.37 17.33
CA TYR A 93 17.07 -5.77 16.19
C TYR A 93 16.34 -4.50 16.63
N ARG A 94 16.58 -3.43 15.89
CA ARG A 94 15.97 -2.12 16.17
C ARG A 94 15.82 -1.29 14.91
N ALA A 95 14.83 -0.43 14.90
CA ALA A 95 14.58 0.56 13.87
C ALA A 95 14.54 1.95 14.49
N ASN A 96 15.07 2.94 13.79
CA ASN A 96 15.03 4.35 14.18
C ASN A 96 14.82 5.21 12.94
N VAL A 97 13.81 6.07 12.97
CA VAL A 97 13.53 7.03 11.91
C VAL A 97 14.27 8.33 12.19
N GLN A 98 15.01 8.81 11.19
CA GLN A 98 15.74 10.09 11.23
C GLN A 98 15.40 10.90 9.97
N GLY A 99 14.49 11.85 10.10
CA GLY A 99 14.04 12.68 8.99
C GLY A 99 13.39 11.84 7.87
N LYS A 100 13.97 11.85 6.67
CA LYS A 100 13.49 11.08 5.50
C LYS A 100 14.13 9.70 5.36
N LYS A 101 14.81 9.21 6.39
CA LYS A 101 15.50 7.90 6.36
C LYS A 101 15.12 7.07 7.58
N ILE A 102 15.07 5.76 7.39
CA ILE A 102 14.97 4.80 8.49
C ILE A 102 16.26 3.99 8.56
N ASN A 103 16.84 3.95 9.76
CA ASN A 103 18.02 3.15 10.07
C ASN A 103 17.57 1.85 10.73
N LEU A 104 17.99 0.72 10.17
CA LEU A 104 17.62 -0.62 10.59
C LEU A 104 18.87 -1.36 11.07
N THR A 105 18.88 -1.83 12.31
CA THR A 105 19.88 -2.75 12.84
C THR A 105 19.26 -4.15 12.82
N LEU A 106 19.68 -4.99 11.88
CA LEU A 106 19.08 -6.31 11.62
C LEU A 106 20.13 -7.45 11.77
N GLY A 107 21.18 -7.24 12.54
CA GLY A 107 22.23 -8.23 12.74
C GLY A 107 23.21 -8.36 11.56
N PHE A 108 23.32 -7.34 10.73
CA PHE A 108 24.38 -7.19 9.74
C PHE A 108 25.58 -6.47 10.34
N SER A 109 26.75 -6.56 9.69
CA SER A 109 27.97 -5.86 10.08
C SER A 109 27.86 -4.33 10.00
N HIS A 110 26.92 -3.84 9.20
CA HIS A 110 26.62 -2.41 9.03
C HIS A 110 25.09 -2.17 9.16
N PRO A 111 24.67 -1.00 9.63
CA PRO A 111 23.25 -0.65 9.65
C PRO A 111 22.72 -0.50 8.22
N VAL A 112 21.48 -0.93 7.99
CA VAL A 112 20.79 -0.73 6.73
C VAL A 112 20.06 0.61 6.79
N VAL A 113 20.31 1.47 5.82
CA VAL A 113 19.63 2.76 5.68
C VAL A 113 18.68 2.67 4.49
N TYR A 114 17.42 3.00 4.73
CA TYR A 114 16.39 3.04 3.69
C TYR A 114 15.82 4.46 3.57
N ASP A 115 15.81 4.99 2.35
CA ASP A 115 15.24 6.31 2.06
C ASP A 115 13.71 6.21 1.92
N ILE A 116 12.99 7.03 2.68
CA ILE A 116 11.52 7.03 2.69
C ILE A 116 11.02 7.80 1.46
N PRO A 117 10.26 7.16 0.56
CA PRO A 117 9.74 7.83 -0.62
C PRO A 117 8.69 8.89 -0.25
N GLU A 118 8.48 9.84 -1.15
CA GLU A 118 7.47 10.88 -0.97
C GLU A 118 6.06 10.29 -0.90
N GLY A 119 5.20 10.87 -0.07
CA GLY A 119 3.83 10.36 0.17
C GLY A 119 3.73 9.24 1.20
N ILE A 120 4.86 8.78 1.78
CA ILE A 120 4.91 7.79 2.85
C ILE A 120 5.38 8.44 4.14
N SER A 121 4.73 8.11 5.23
CA SER A 121 5.15 8.42 6.60
C SER A 121 5.52 7.12 7.32
N ILE A 122 6.69 7.08 7.94
CA ILE A 122 7.12 5.96 8.76
C ILE A 122 7.31 6.44 10.19
N ALA A 123 6.73 5.73 11.13
CA ALA A 123 6.90 5.96 12.57
C ALA A 123 7.39 4.68 13.24
N THR A 124 8.25 4.84 14.23
CA THR A 124 8.70 3.77 15.13
C THR A 124 8.10 4.01 16.50
N THR A 125 6.99 3.34 16.81
CA THR A 125 6.31 3.44 18.11
C THR A 125 7.17 2.81 19.21
N THR A 126 7.79 1.70 18.88
CA THR A 126 8.82 1.03 19.67
C THR A 126 10.03 0.74 18.78
N PRO A 127 11.23 0.52 19.34
CA PRO A 127 12.41 0.17 18.54
C PRO A 127 12.24 -1.09 17.69
N THR A 128 11.26 -1.93 18.01
CA THR A 128 10.97 -3.20 17.34
C THR A 128 9.73 -3.16 16.47
N GLU A 129 9.04 -2.02 16.35
CA GLU A 129 7.83 -1.86 15.57
C GLU A 129 7.96 -0.70 14.59
N ILE A 130 7.67 -0.97 13.32
CA ILE A 130 7.68 0.02 12.24
C ILE A 130 6.25 0.16 11.71
N VAL A 131 5.71 1.36 11.80
CA VAL A 131 4.39 1.71 11.28
C VAL A 131 4.57 2.52 10.01
N ILE A 132 4.10 2.00 8.88
CA ILE A 132 4.17 2.62 7.55
C ILE A 132 2.78 3.10 7.19
N GLN A 133 2.64 4.37 6.86
CA GLN A 133 1.37 5.00 6.51
C GLN A 133 1.49 5.81 5.21
N GLY A 134 0.41 5.83 4.43
CA GLY A 134 0.33 6.62 3.20
C GLY A 134 -1.05 6.54 2.55
N ALA A 135 -1.28 7.40 1.58
CA ALA A 135 -2.53 7.41 0.82
C ALA A 135 -2.52 6.37 -0.32
N ASP A 136 -1.36 6.08 -0.90
CA ASP A 136 -1.22 5.08 -1.95
C ASP A 136 -1.00 3.68 -1.35
N ARG A 137 -2.00 2.80 -1.53
CA ARG A 137 -1.95 1.40 -1.09
C ARG A 137 -0.78 0.63 -1.67
N GLN A 138 -0.48 0.87 -2.96
CA GLN A 138 0.60 0.19 -3.66
C GLN A 138 1.96 0.60 -3.07
N LEU A 139 2.18 1.90 -2.89
CA LEU A 139 3.44 2.43 -2.36
C LEU A 139 3.66 2.00 -0.90
N VAL A 140 2.62 2.03 -0.05
CA VAL A 140 2.68 1.51 1.33
C VAL A 140 3.04 0.03 1.34
N GLY A 141 2.43 -0.77 0.46
CA GLY A 141 2.73 -2.19 0.33
C GLY A 141 4.15 -2.47 -0.16
N GLN A 142 4.63 -1.71 -1.14
CA GLN A 142 5.97 -1.81 -1.69
C GLN A 142 7.04 -1.50 -0.64
N VAL A 143 6.93 -0.36 0.04
CA VAL A 143 7.86 0.04 1.11
C VAL A 143 7.92 -1.02 2.22
N ALA A 144 6.76 -1.56 2.62
CA ALA A 144 6.71 -2.62 3.63
C ALA A 144 7.40 -3.90 3.15
N ALA A 145 7.21 -4.28 1.89
CA ALA A 145 7.86 -5.46 1.29
C ALA A 145 9.37 -5.28 1.13
N GLU A 146 9.84 -4.09 0.74
CA GLU A 146 11.25 -3.77 0.62
C GLU A 146 11.96 -3.83 1.98
N ILE A 147 11.38 -3.22 3.02
CA ILE A 147 11.92 -3.29 4.38
C ILE A 147 11.96 -4.74 4.88
N ARG A 148 10.89 -5.53 4.65
CA ARG A 148 10.86 -6.94 5.02
C ARG A 148 11.91 -7.77 4.26
N ARG A 149 12.20 -7.43 3.02
CA ARG A 149 13.17 -8.15 2.16
C ARG A 149 14.61 -8.09 2.69
N TYR A 150 15.00 -7.06 3.44
CA TYR A 150 16.34 -7.00 4.03
C TYR A 150 16.65 -8.19 4.94
N ARG A 151 15.67 -8.62 5.75
CA ARG A 151 15.81 -9.78 6.62
C ARG A 151 14.47 -10.49 6.77
N PRO A 152 14.10 -11.38 5.85
CA PRO A 152 12.84 -12.12 5.95
C PRO A 152 12.84 -13.05 7.16
N PRO A 153 11.68 -13.37 7.72
CA PRO A 153 11.58 -14.23 8.90
C PRO A 153 12.09 -15.64 8.59
N GLU A 154 12.93 -16.18 9.45
CA GLU A 154 13.45 -17.53 9.34
C GLU A 154 12.43 -18.57 9.86
N PRO A 155 12.44 -19.80 9.33
CA PRO A 155 11.45 -20.81 9.68
C PRO A 155 11.71 -21.55 11.02
N TYR A 156 12.81 -21.29 11.73
CA TYR A 156 13.14 -22.03 12.96
C TYR A 156 12.77 -21.29 14.23
N LYS A 157 13.26 -20.07 14.41
CA LYS A 157 12.95 -19.21 15.58
C LYS A 157 12.09 -18.01 15.22
N GLY A 158 11.77 -17.82 13.93
CA GLY A 158 10.97 -16.70 13.44
C GLY A 158 11.68 -15.35 13.51
N LYS A 159 13.03 -15.33 13.61
CA LYS A 159 13.81 -14.09 13.62
C LYS A 159 13.77 -13.44 12.24
N GLY A 160 13.62 -12.12 12.20
CA GLY A 160 13.54 -11.34 10.97
C GLY A 160 12.53 -10.21 11.09
N VAL A 161 12.25 -9.58 9.94
CA VAL A 161 11.21 -8.57 9.77
C VAL A 161 9.97 -9.26 9.23
N ARG A 162 8.84 -9.15 9.93
CA ARG A 162 7.56 -9.76 9.54
C ARG A 162 6.43 -8.74 9.60
N TYR A 163 5.36 -8.98 8.88
CA TYR A 163 4.11 -8.24 9.08
C TYR A 163 3.51 -8.60 10.45
N ALA A 164 2.80 -7.66 11.06
CA ALA A 164 2.16 -7.89 12.35
C ALA A 164 1.11 -9.01 12.31
N ASP A 165 0.46 -9.17 11.15
CA ASP A 165 -0.56 -10.17 10.86
C ASP A 165 0.00 -11.46 10.21
N GLU A 166 1.32 -11.57 10.03
CA GLU A 166 1.97 -12.70 9.36
C GLU A 166 2.14 -13.90 10.30
N ARG A 167 1.53 -15.03 9.94
CA ARG A 167 1.74 -16.30 10.62
C ARG A 167 2.89 -17.07 9.97
N ILE A 168 4.00 -17.20 10.70
CA ILE A 168 5.17 -17.94 10.24
C ILE A 168 4.99 -19.43 10.60
N LYS A 169 5.12 -20.31 9.60
CA LYS A 169 5.17 -21.75 9.82
C LYS A 169 6.57 -22.12 10.31
N LEU A 170 6.71 -22.39 11.60
CA LEU A 170 7.95 -22.82 12.19
C LEU A 170 8.18 -24.32 11.88
N LYS A 171 9.41 -24.66 11.52
CA LYS A 171 9.88 -26.06 11.35
C LYS A 171 10.39 -26.56 12.68
N GLU A 172 10.11 -27.84 12.98
CA GLU A 172 10.68 -28.49 14.14
C GLU A 172 12.17 -28.71 13.93
N THR A 173 12.97 -28.33 14.94
CA THR A 173 14.39 -28.68 14.99
C THR A 173 14.50 -30.11 15.50
N LYS A 174 15.33 -30.95 14.86
CA LYS A 174 15.63 -32.27 15.41
C LYS A 174 16.10 -32.10 16.87
N LYS A 175 15.31 -32.63 17.81
CA LYS A 175 15.81 -32.83 19.16
C LYS A 175 16.99 -33.81 19.09
N LYS A 176 18.15 -33.38 19.59
CA LYS A 176 19.26 -34.32 19.86
C LYS A 176 18.86 -35.26 20.98
#